data_1b789e4d58411d931a3b5cb6da1caf89
#
_entry.id   1b789e4d58411d931a3b5cb6da1caf89
#
_cell.length_a   1.000
_cell.length_b   1.000
_cell.length_c   1.000
_cell.angle_alpha   90.00
_cell.angle_beta   90.00
_cell.angle_gamma   90.00
#
_symmetry.space_group_name_H-M   'P 1'
#
loop_
_entity.id
_entity.type
_entity.pdbx_description
1 polymer ?
#
loop_
_entity_poly.entity_id
_entity_poly.type
_entity_poly.pdbx_seq_one_letter_code
_entity_poly.pdbx_strand_id
1 'polypeptide(L)'
;YAQSGLLAEVHPSADFKAKLSDIGWEATKYNGKQIAYPIAVESLSLIYNKDLVPEAPKTWEEIEKLDKDLKAKGKNAIMWNLAEPYFTWPIISSQGAYAFKVTANGYDAKDIGVNNEAAQKGLQFVVDLVKKKVINADTDYSVAEASFNKGETAMTINGPWAWANIEKSGINYGVAVLPTL
;
A
#
# COMPACT_ATOMS: atom_id res chain seq x y z
N TYR A 1 -21.45 10.26 -2.18
CA TYR A 1 -22.26 11.40 -2.69
C TYR A 1 -23.09 11.02 -3.91
N ALA A 2 -22.57 10.17 -4.80
CA ALA A 2 -23.28 9.77 -6.02
C ALA A 2 -24.61 9.05 -5.71
N GLN A 3 -24.61 8.14 -4.74
CA GLN A 3 -25.80 7.41 -4.33
C GLN A 3 -26.89 8.35 -3.78
N SER A 4 -26.48 9.44 -3.16
CA SER A 4 -27.41 10.45 -2.61
C SER A 4 -27.90 11.48 -3.63
N GLY A 5 -27.51 11.33 -4.89
CA GLY A 5 -27.91 12.24 -5.96
C GLY A 5 -27.27 13.62 -5.92
N LEU A 6 -26.15 13.74 -5.23
CA LEU A 6 -25.47 15.04 -5.03
C LEU A 6 -24.47 15.39 -6.14
N LEU A 7 -24.20 14.48 -7.05
CA LEU A 7 -23.22 14.66 -8.13
C LEU A 7 -23.89 14.65 -9.48
N ALA A 8 -23.49 15.59 -10.34
CA ALA A 8 -23.95 15.65 -11.72
C ALA A 8 -23.13 14.70 -12.60
N GLU A 9 -23.78 14.12 -13.60
CA GLU A 9 -23.07 13.37 -14.63
C GLU A 9 -22.21 14.31 -15.47
N VAL A 10 -20.97 13.88 -15.76
CA VAL A 10 -20.07 14.63 -16.63
C VAL A 10 -19.83 13.86 -17.93
N HIS A 11 -19.49 14.58 -18.99
CA HIS A 11 -19.36 14.01 -20.35
C HIS A 11 -17.99 14.42 -20.94
N PRO A 12 -16.88 13.85 -20.42
CA PRO A 12 -15.57 14.16 -20.98
C PRO A 12 -15.46 13.65 -22.43
N SER A 13 -14.75 14.41 -23.27
CA SER A 13 -14.49 13.99 -24.64
C SER A 13 -13.58 12.75 -24.68
N ALA A 14 -13.62 12.02 -25.80
CA ALA A 14 -12.74 10.87 -26.00
C ALA A 14 -11.26 11.27 -25.93
N ASP A 15 -10.90 12.44 -26.48
CA ASP A 15 -9.55 12.97 -26.43
C ASP A 15 -9.09 13.27 -25.01
N PHE A 16 -9.97 13.82 -24.18
CA PHE A 16 -9.66 14.09 -22.78
C PHE A 16 -9.53 12.79 -21.99
N LYS A 17 -10.43 11.83 -22.20
CA LYS A 17 -10.36 10.51 -21.53
C LYS A 17 -9.05 9.79 -21.81
N ALA A 18 -8.52 9.92 -23.04
CA ALA A 18 -7.26 9.28 -23.42
C ALA A 18 -6.05 9.84 -22.68
N LYS A 19 -6.16 11.03 -22.07
CA LYS A 19 -5.07 11.66 -21.33
C LYS A 19 -4.89 11.13 -19.91
N LEU A 20 -5.87 10.43 -19.39
CA LEU A 20 -5.87 9.92 -18.01
C LEU A 20 -6.02 8.40 -18.02
N SER A 21 -5.55 7.76 -16.95
CA SER A 21 -5.58 6.32 -16.79
C SER A 21 -7.00 5.77 -16.74
N ASP A 22 -7.25 4.63 -17.39
CA ASP A 22 -8.55 3.95 -17.38
C ASP A 22 -9.02 3.63 -15.96
N ILE A 23 -8.12 3.28 -15.07
CA ILE A 23 -8.49 2.96 -13.69
C ILE A 23 -9.05 4.19 -12.96
N GLY A 24 -8.57 5.38 -13.27
CA GLY A 24 -9.11 6.62 -12.73
C GLY A 24 -10.54 6.87 -13.20
N TRP A 25 -10.82 6.61 -14.47
CA TRP A 25 -12.17 6.75 -15.01
C TRP A 25 -13.14 5.71 -14.43
N GLU A 26 -12.70 4.48 -14.24
CA GLU A 26 -13.50 3.44 -13.59
C GLU A 26 -13.83 3.80 -12.14
N ALA A 27 -12.86 4.30 -11.40
CA ALA A 27 -13.05 4.69 -10.00
C ALA A 27 -14.03 5.85 -9.81
N THR A 28 -14.25 6.66 -10.84
CA THR A 28 -15.13 7.83 -10.80
C THR A 28 -16.47 7.61 -11.48
N LYS A 29 -16.84 6.35 -11.73
CA LYS A 29 -18.17 5.95 -12.24
C LYS A 29 -19.08 5.49 -11.11
N TYR A 30 -20.37 5.75 -11.31
CA TYR A 30 -21.45 5.21 -10.47
C TYR A 30 -22.62 4.82 -11.35
N ASN A 31 -23.09 3.57 -11.26
CA ASN A 31 -24.16 3.03 -12.09
C ASN A 31 -23.95 3.25 -13.59
N GLY A 32 -22.71 3.06 -14.05
CA GLY A 32 -22.34 3.23 -15.45
C GLY A 32 -22.21 4.67 -15.92
N LYS A 33 -22.40 5.65 -15.03
CA LYS A 33 -22.32 7.07 -15.34
C LYS A 33 -21.04 7.68 -14.78
N GLN A 34 -20.38 8.49 -15.56
CA GLN A 34 -19.22 9.25 -15.10
C GLN A 34 -19.69 10.43 -14.25
N ILE A 35 -19.33 10.45 -12.97
CA ILE A 35 -19.83 11.44 -11.99
C ILE A 35 -18.73 12.33 -11.42
N ALA A 36 -17.51 12.16 -11.87
CA ALA A 36 -16.37 12.98 -11.46
C ALA A 36 -15.22 12.81 -12.44
N TYR A 37 -14.25 13.70 -12.34
CA TYR A 37 -13.00 13.62 -13.09
C TYR A 37 -11.91 13.08 -12.16
N PRO A 38 -11.12 12.08 -12.58
CA PRO A 38 -9.96 11.65 -11.79
C PRO A 38 -8.87 12.73 -11.85
N ILE A 39 -8.23 13.01 -10.73
CA ILE A 39 -7.11 13.96 -10.65
C ILE A 39 -5.78 13.20 -10.71
N ALA A 40 -5.68 12.11 -9.95
CA ALA A 40 -4.47 11.32 -9.85
C ALA A 40 -4.81 9.87 -9.53
N VAL A 41 -3.88 8.98 -9.85
CA VAL A 41 -3.91 7.58 -9.43
C VAL A 41 -2.68 7.34 -8.59
N GLU A 42 -2.88 6.80 -7.40
CA GLU A 42 -1.82 6.50 -6.45
C GLU A 42 -1.89 5.05 -6.02
N SER A 43 -0.76 4.51 -5.61
CA SER A 43 -0.70 3.18 -5.00
C SER A 43 0.40 3.14 -3.95
N LEU A 44 0.24 2.23 -2.99
CA LEU A 44 1.31 1.88 -2.08
C LEU A 44 2.38 1.09 -2.81
N SER A 45 3.61 1.26 -2.37
CA SER A 45 4.77 0.55 -2.93
C SER A 45 5.75 0.22 -1.81
N LEU A 46 6.72 -0.63 -2.12
CA LEU A 46 7.88 -0.84 -1.27
C LEU A 46 8.89 0.25 -1.58
N ILE A 47 9.27 1.04 -0.57
CA ILE A 47 10.32 2.04 -0.69
C ILE A 47 11.52 1.50 0.08
N TYR A 48 12.68 1.47 -0.54
CA TYR A 48 13.87 0.85 0.04
C TYR A 48 15.09 1.75 -0.07
N ASN A 49 15.97 1.64 0.92
CA ASN A 49 17.25 2.33 0.97
C ASN A 49 18.28 1.50 0.21
N LYS A 50 18.73 1.98 -0.93
CA LYS A 50 19.66 1.25 -1.82
C LYS A 50 21.02 1.02 -1.19
N ASP A 51 21.42 1.83 -0.23
CA ASP A 51 22.69 1.66 0.46
C ASP A 51 22.66 0.49 1.45
N LEU A 52 21.47 0.15 1.96
CA LEU A 52 21.27 -0.97 2.88
C LEU A 52 20.77 -2.23 2.17
N VAL A 53 19.99 -2.06 1.11
CA VAL A 53 19.39 -3.14 0.31
C VAL A 53 19.58 -2.79 -1.16
N PRO A 54 20.63 -3.29 -1.82
CA PRO A 54 20.95 -2.92 -3.21
C PRO A 54 19.87 -3.29 -4.22
N GLU A 55 19.16 -4.40 -3.99
CA GLU A 55 18.06 -4.85 -4.82
C GLU A 55 16.80 -5.03 -3.97
N ALA A 56 15.66 -4.55 -4.48
CA ALA A 56 14.39 -4.70 -3.79
C ALA A 56 14.02 -6.19 -3.64
N PRO A 57 13.68 -6.66 -2.42
CA PRO A 57 13.24 -8.04 -2.25
C PRO A 57 11.92 -8.29 -2.98
N LYS A 58 11.78 -9.48 -3.54
CA LYS A 58 10.57 -9.91 -4.25
C LYS A 58 9.62 -10.70 -3.38
N THR A 59 10.12 -11.21 -2.26
CA THR A 59 9.34 -12.03 -1.31
C THR A 59 9.55 -11.56 0.11
N TRP A 60 8.57 -11.85 0.96
CA TRP A 60 8.69 -11.58 2.40
C TRP A 60 9.74 -12.45 3.07
N GLU A 61 9.99 -13.65 2.55
CA GLU A 61 11.07 -14.51 3.04
C GLU A 61 12.43 -13.82 2.92
N GLU A 62 12.67 -13.15 1.79
CA GLU A 62 13.89 -12.36 1.60
C GLU A 62 14.00 -11.21 2.62
N ILE A 63 12.88 -10.55 2.93
CA ILE A 63 12.85 -9.50 3.94
C ILE A 63 13.21 -10.05 5.32
N GLU A 64 12.66 -11.20 5.69
CA GLU A 64 12.97 -11.82 6.98
C GLU A 64 14.44 -12.21 7.09
N LYS A 65 15.05 -12.67 6.00
CA LYS A 65 16.50 -12.97 5.97
C LYS A 65 17.34 -11.70 6.11
N LEU A 66 16.96 -10.63 5.41
CA LEU A 66 17.63 -9.33 5.53
C LEU A 66 17.52 -8.78 6.95
N ASP A 67 16.39 -9.01 7.62
CA ASP A 67 16.18 -8.51 8.99
C ASP A 67 17.18 -9.07 9.97
N LYS A 68 17.56 -10.32 9.85
CA LYS A 68 18.58 -10.93 10.70
C LYS A 68 19.91 -10.21 10.60
N ASP A 69 20.35 -9.93 9.38
CA ASP A 69 21.61 -9.24 9.14
C ASP A 69 21.56 -7.77 9.60
N LEU A 70 20.43 -7.11 9.35
CA LEU A 70 20.25 -5.71 9.73
C LEU A 70 20.11 -5.53 11.24
N LYS A 71 19.43 -6.44 11.93
CA LYS A 71 19.33 -6.42 13.40
C LYS A 71 20.69 -6.56 14.06
N ALA A 72 21.60 -7.36 13.49
CA ALA A 72 22.97 -7.48 13.97
C ALA A 72 23.75 -6.17 13.87
N LYS A 73 23.32 -5.26 12.99
CA LYS A 73 23.90 -3.92 12.82
C LYS A 73 23.11 -2.83 13.55
N GLY A 74 22.13 -3.21 14.37
CA GLY A 74 21.27 -2.27 15.09
C GLY A 74 20.22 -1.60 14.21
N LYS A 75 19.88 -2.19 13.06
CA LYS A 75 18.91 -1.66 12.10
C LYS A 75 17.73 -2.60 11.94
N ASN A 76 16.65 -2.08 11.35
CA ASN A 76 15.44 -2.86 11.03
C ASN A 76 15.34 -3.06 9.52
N ALA A 77 14.79 -4.20 9.10
CA ALA A 77 14.54 -4.43 7.69
C ALA A 77 13.39 -3.56 7.19
N ILE A 78 12.26 -3.56 7.88
CA ILE A 78 11.06 -2.89 7.41
C ILE A 78 10.23 -2.35 8.56
N MET A 79 9.65 -1.17 8.35
CA MET A 79 8.65 -0.56 9.22
C MET A 79 7.61 0.13 8.36
N TRP A 80 6.35 0.06 8.76
CA TRP A 80 5.28 0.84 8.14
C TRP A 80 4.21 1.17 9.17
N ASN A 81 3.31 2.05 8.83
CA ASN A 81 2.24 2.49 9.70
C ASN A 81 1.23 1.35 9.95
N LEU A 82 1.29 0.74 11.12
CA LEU A 82 0.38 -0.33 11.53
C LEU A 82 -0.91 0.22 12.19
N ALA A 83 -0.95 1.50 12.51
CA ALA A 83 -2.11 2.12 13.14
C ALA A 83 -3.29 2.29 12.17
N GLU A 84 -3.02 2.39 10.87
CA GLU A 84 -4.04 2.54 9.85
C GLU A 84 -4.11 1.31 8.95
N PRO A 85 -5.26 0.64 8.85
CA PRO A 85 -5.43 -0.57 8.04
C PRO A 85 -5.03 -0.43 6.58
N TYR A 86 -5.13 0.76 6.03
CA TYR A 86 -4.77 1.07 4.65
C TYR A 86 -3.38 0.54 4.26
N PHE A 87 -2.39 0.73 5.13
CA PHE A 87 -1.00 0.37 4.86
C PHE A 87 -0.72 -1.14 4.96
N THR A 88 -1.52 -1.86 5.71
CA THR A 88 -1.41 -3.32 5.85
C THR A 88 -2.33 -4.07 4.89
N TRP A 89 -3.34 -3.41 4.37
CA TRP A 89 -4.34 -4.01 3.50
C TRP A 89 -3.76 -4.75 2.28
N PRO A 90 -2.71 -4.25 1.60
CA PRO A 90 -2.12 -4.99 0.49
C PRO A 90 -1.64 -6.39 0.88
N ILE A 91 -1.11 -6.55 2.09
CA ILE A 91 -0.66 -7.85 2.61
C ILE A 91 -1.87 -8.73 2.89
N ILE A 92 -2.88 -8.20 3.58
CA ILE A 92 -4.09 -8.94 3.94
C ILE A 92 -4.86 -9.38 2.69
N SER A 93 -4.95 -8.51 1.69
CA SER A 93 -5.70 -8.77 0.46
C SER A 93 -4.94 -9.62 -0.57
N SER A 94 -3.63 -9.80 -0.41
CA SER A 94 -2.80 -10.49 -1.41
C SER A 94 -3.22 -11.93 -1.69
N GLN A 95 -3.89 -12.57 -0.75
CA GLN A 95 -4.31 -13.97 -0.84
C GLN A 95 -5.78 -14.14 -1.18
N GLY A 96 -6.50 -13.05 -1.50
CA GLY A 96 -7.89 -13.12 -1.94
C GLY A 96 -8.91 -12.44 -1.03
N ALA A 97 -8.47 -11.69 -0.01
CA ALA A 97 -9.36 -10.83 0.77
C ALA A 97 -9.76 -9.61 -0.08
N TYR A 98 -10.90 -9.04 0.22
CA TYR A 98 -11.40 -7.85 -0.45
C TYR A 98 -12.30 -7.06 0.52
N ALA A 99 -12.44 -5.75 0.28
CA ALA A 99 -13.34 -4.94 1.08
C ALA A 99 -14.80 -5.21 0.66
N PHE A 100 -15.11 -4.99 -0.61
CA PHE A 100 -16.42 -5.29 -1.20
C PHE A 100 -16.22 -6.07 -2.49
N LYS A 101 -17.07 -7.06 -2.73
CA LYS A 101 -17.00 -7.87 -3.96
C LYS A 101 -17.25 -7.00 -5.19
N VAL A 102 -16.37 -7.10 -6.16
CA VAL A 102 -16.56 -6.43 -7.46
C VAL A 102 -17.46 -7.29 -8.34
N THR A 103 -18.54 -6.70 -8.83
CA THR A 103 -19.47 -7.34 -9.76
C THR A 103 -19.55 -6.57 -11.07
N ALA A 104 -20.24 -7.12 -12.07
CA ALA A 104 -20.48 -6.43 -13.33
C ALA A 104 -21.20 -5.08 -13.15
N ASN A 105 -21.95 -4.91 -12.05
CA ASN A 105 -22.72 -3.72 -11.74
C ASN A 105 -22.04 -2.81 -10.69
N GLY A 106 -20.74 -3.02 -10.43
CA GLY A 106 -19.99 -2.30 -9.42
C GLY A 106 -19.79 -3.13 -8.15
N TYR A 107 -19.56 -2.46 -7.01
CA TYR A 107 -19.32 -3.14 -5.74
C TYR A 107 -20.62 -3.63 -5.12
N ASP A 108 -20.60 -4.86 -4.61
CA ASP A 108 -21.67 -5.39 -3.79
C ASP A 108 -21.36 -5.11 -2.31
N ALA A 109 -22.06 -4.14 -1.74
CA ALA A 109 -21.85 -3.72 -0.35
C ALA A 109 -22.28 -4.79 0.68
N LYS A 110 -23.00 -5.83 0.26
CA LYS A 110 -23.40 -6.94 1.11
C LYS A 110 -22.41 -8.09 1.13
N ASP A 111 -21.50 -8.12 0.17
CA ASP A 111 -20.46 -9.15 0.08
C ASP A 111 -19.12 -8.56 0.50
N ILE A 112 -18.78 -8.75 1.78
CA ILE A 112 -17.61 -8.19 2.44
C ILE A 112 -16.59 -9.31 2.68
N GLY A 113 -15.38 -9.15 2.16
CA GLY A 113 -14.33 -10.16 2.22
C GLY A 113 -13.20 -9.85 3.20
N VAL A 114 -13.46 -9.10 4.26
CA VAL A 114 -12.46 -8.71 5.26
C VAL A 114 -12.22 -9.76 6.33
N ASN A 115 -13.07 -10.79 6.40
CA ASN A 115 -12.99 -11.87 7.38
C ASN A 115 -13.08 -13.25 6.73
N ASN A 116 -12.75 -13.38 5.46
CA ASN A 116 -12.66 -14.68 4.82
C ASN A 116 -11.35 -15.38 5.20
N GLU A 117 -11.18 -16.62 4.78
CA GLU A 117 -9.98 -17.42 5.11
C GLU A 117 -8.70 -16.72 4.64
N ALA A 118 -8.72 -16.10 3.46
CA ALA A 118 -7.58 -15.38 2.91
C ALA A 118 -7.19 -14.17 3.77
N ALA A 119 -8.19 -13.42 4.25
CA ALA A 119 -7.95 -12.27 5.15
C ALA A 119 -7.34 -12.72 6.48
N GLN A 120 -7.83 -13.82 7.03
CA GLN A 120 -7.30 -14.38 8.28
C GLN A 120 -5.84 -14.83 8.12
N LYS A 121 -5.51 -15.49 7.00
CA LYS A 121 -4.14 -15.90 6.70
C LYS A 121 -3.21 -14.69 6.52
N GLY A 122 -3.66 -13.67 5.80
CA GLY A 122 -2.89 -12.44 5.60
C GLY A 122 -2.61 -11.70 6.91
N LEU A 123 -3.63 -11.57 7.75
CA LEU A 123 -3.46 -10.94 9.06
C LEU A 123 -2.58 -11.78 9.99
N GLN A 124 -2.71 -13.11 9.96
CA GLN A 124 -1.86 -14.01 10.75
C GLN A 124 -0.40 -13.84 10.36
N PHE A 125 -0.10 -13.68 9.07
CA PHE A 125 1.25 -13.42 8.62
C PHE A 125 1.83 -12.15 9.27
N VAL A 126 1.05 -11.07 9.34
CA VAL A 126 1.46 -9.82 9.99
C VAL A 126 1.67 -10.04 11.49
N VAL A 127 0.78 -10.75 12.15
CA VAL A 127 0.91 -11.10 13.58
C VAL A 127 2.20 -11.90 13.82
N ASP A 128 2.52 -12.83 12.93
CA ASP A 128 3.74 -13.63 13.03
C ASP A 128 5.00 -12.77 12.87
N LEU A 129 4.98 -11.76 12.00
CA LEU A 129 6.09 -10.80 11.90
C LEU A 129 6.31 -10.03 13.19
N VAL A 130 5.23 -9.66 13.90
CA VAL A 130 5.32 -9.02 15.22
C VAL A 130 5.91 -10.00 16.25
N LYS A 131 5.42 -11.23 16.27
CA LYS A 131 5.93 -12.27 17.20
C LYS A 131 7.41 -12.58 16.97
N LYS A 132 7.86 -12.57 15.74
CA LYS A 132 9.27 -12.77 15.37
C LYS A 132 10.12 -11.51 15.58
N LYS A 133 9.50 -10.40 16.00
CA LYS A 133 10.15 -9.10 16.19
C LYS A 133 10.78 -8.51 14.93
N VAL A 134 10.27 -8.90 13.77
CA VAL A 134 10.62 -8.26 12.49
C VAL A 134 10.04 -6.85 12.45
N ILE A 135 8.80 -6.71 12.93
CA ILE A 135 8.11 -5.42 13.06
C ILE A 135 7.61 -5.23 14.48
N ASN A 136 7.31 -3.97 14.83
CA ASN A 136 6.77 -3.61 16.14
C ASN A 136 5.32 -3.12 15.97
N ALA A 137 4.41 -3.72 16.74
CA ALA A 137 2.98 -3.41 16.66
C ALA A 137 2.63 -1.94 16.96
N ASP A 138 3.45 -1.24 17.71
CA ASP A 138 3.23 0.16 18.10
C ASP A 138 3.66 1.17 17.04
N THR A 139 4.10 0.72 15.88
CA THR A 139 4.61 1.60 14.83
C THR A 139 3.47 2.37 14.15
N ASP A 140 3.51 3.69 14.22
CA ASP A 140 2.62 4.57 13.49
C ASP A 140 3.32 5.19 12.27
N TYR A 141 2.63 6.10 11.56
CA TYR A 141 3.17 6.75 10.38
C TYR A 141 4.46 7.52 10.67
N SER A 142 4.45 8.33 11.72
CA SER A 142 5.58 9.20 12.07
C SER A 142 6.80 8.41 12.50
N VAL A 143 6.61 7.33 13.26
CA VAL A 143 7.70 6.47 13.71
C VAL A 143 8.35 5.77 12.51
N ALA A 144 7.55 5.21 11.61
CA ALA A 144 8.05 4.54 10.41
C ALA A 144 8.78 5.52 9.48
N GLU A 145 8.21 6.69 9.24
CA GLU A 145 8.82 7.73 8.41
C GLU A 145 10.17 8.19 8.98
N ALA A 146 10.20 8.52 10.25
CA ALA A 146 11.43 8.99 10.89
C ALA A 146 12.53 7.94 10.84
N SER A 147 12.23 6.70 11.13
CA SER A 147 13.21 5.62 11.13
C SER A 147 13.79 5.35 9.74
N PHE A 148 12.95 5.33 8.71
CA PHE A 148 13.41 5.17 7.34
C PHE A 148 14.25 6.37 6.90
N ASN A 149 13.79 7.58 7.15
CA ASN A 149 14.45 8.81 6.69
C ASN A 149 15.78 9.09 7.42
N LYS A 150 15.98 8.49 8.60
CA LYS A 150 17.26 8.54 9.32
C LYS A 150 18.24 7.42 8.94
N GLY A 151 17.83 6.50 8.06
CA GLY A 151 18.64 5.37 7.65
C GLY A 151 18.72 4.24 8.70
N GLU A 152 17.82 4.21 9.68
CA GLU A 152 17.75 3.19 10.72
C GLU A 152 16.94 1.96 10.27
N THR A 153 16.05 2.14 9.30
CA THR A 153 15.22 1.10 8.71
C THR A 153 15.41 1.07 7.20
N ALA A 154 15.60 -0.12 6.66
CA ALA A 154 15.97 -0.31 5.26
C ALA A 154 14.81 -0.17 4.28
N MET A 155 13.58 -0.47 4.71
CA MET A 155 12.40 -0.48 3.84
C MET A 155 11.17 0.05 4.56
N THR A 156 10.24 0.61 3.78
CA THR A 156 8.92 1.02 4.28
C THR A 156 7.86 0.78 3.22
N ILE A 157 6.61 0.74 3.64
CA ILE A 157 5.44 0.71 2.75
C ILE A 157 4.79 2.08 2.84
N ASN A 158 4.75 2.79 1.73
CA ASN A 158 4.17 4.13 1.68
C ASN A 158 3.80 4.50 0.24
N GLY A 159 3.24 5.67 0.05
CA GLY A 159 2.82 6.18 -1.25
C GLY A 159 3.67 7.34 -1.75
N PRO A 160 3.34 7.88 -2.94
CA PRO A 160 4.10 8.96 -3.55
C PRO A 160 4.18 10.25 -2.71
N TRP A 161 3.20 10.50 -1.86
CA TRP A 161 3.20 11.66 -0.95
C TRP A 161 4.40 11.68 -0.01
N ALA A 162 5.05 10.53 0.23
CA ALA A 162 6.20 10.42 1.12
C ALA A 162 7.53 10.75 0.43
N TRP A 163 7.58 10.76 -0.88
CA TRP A 163 8.84 10.87 -1.62
C TRP A 163 9.59 12.17 -1.38
N ALA A 164 8.89 13.28 -1.27
CA ALA A 164 9.52 14.59 -1.06
C ALA A 164 10.33 14.64 0.26
N ASN A 165 9.80 14.11 1.34
CA ASN A 165 10.51 14.07 2.62
C ASN A 165 11.70 13.10 2.59
N ILE A 166 11.58 11.99 1.87
CA ILE A 166 12.69 11.04 1.69
C ILE A 166 13.83 11.72 0.92
N GLU A 167 13.51 12.44 -0.14
CA GLU A 167 14.50 13.19 -0.93
C GLU A 167 15.21 14.24 -0.08
N LYS A 168 14.47 14.97 0.74
CA LYS A 168 15.05 15.97 1.67
C LYS A 168 15.99 15.35 2.69
N SER A 169 15.74 14.10 3.08
CA SER A 169 16.59 13.39 4.05
C SER A 169 17.92 12.92 3.48
N GLY A 170 18.07 12.93 2.16
CA GLY A 170 19.28 12.49 1.48
C GLY A 170 19.41 10.98 1.32
N ILE A 171 18.38 10.20 1.64
CA ILE A 171 18.39 8.74 1.45
C ILE A 171 18.41 8.42 -0.05
N ASN A 172 19.30 7.51 -0.42
CA ASN A 172 19.36 6.94 -1.77
C ASN A 172 18.30 5.85 -1.87
N TYR A 173 17.07 6.24 -2.26
CA TYR A 173 15.93 5.33 -2.24
C TYR A 173 15.52 4.83 -3.61
N GLY A 174 14.89 3.68 -3.63
CA GLY A 174 14.22 3.12 -4.78
C GLY A 174 12.78 2.78 -4.43
N VAL A 175 11.96 2.62 -5.47
CA VAL A 175 10.55 2.27 -5.35
C VAL A 175 10.33 0.96 -6.12
N ALA A 176 9.65 0.02 -5.50
CA ALA A 176 9.41 -1.30 -6.08
C ALA A 176 7.98 -1.78 -5.78
N VAL A 177 7.58 -2.80 -6.50
CA VAL A 177 6.33 -3.51 -6.23
C VAL A 177 6.42 -4.19 -4.86
N LEU A 178 5.32 -4.23 -4.13
CA LEU A 178 5.26 -4.92 -2.84
C LEU A 178 5.60 -6.41 -3.01
N PRO A 179 6.34 -6.99 -2.04
CA PRO A 179 6.74 -8.39 -2.16
C PRO A 179 5.55 -9.35 -2.04
N THR A 180 5.73 -10.56 -2.55
CA THR A 180 4.76 -11.64 -2.40
C THR A 180 5.02 -12.45 -1.13
N LEU A 181 3.97 -13.05 -0.62
CA LEU A 181 4.04 -13.94 0.54
C LEU A 181 4.70 -15.28 0.20
#